data_e0af681d87018fd7a6e87cb198298b63
#
_entry.id   e0af681d87018fd7a6e87cb198298b63
#
_cell.length_a   1.000
_cell.length_b   1.000
_cell.length_c   1.000
_cell.angle_alpha   90.00
_cell.angle_beta   90.00
_cell.angle_gamma   90.00
#
_symmetry.space_group_name_H-M   'P 1'
#
loop_
_entity.id
_entity.type
_entity.pdbx_description
1 polymer ?
#
loop_
_entity_poly.entity_id
_entity_poly.type
_entity_poly.pdbx_seq_one_letter_code
_entity_poly.pdbx_strand_id
1 'polypeptide(L)'
;MALGFYFAPKGMTGDAYDDVIKQLEAAGQGAPRGRQYHVAFDGGEGGLHVFDVWDSKEAFDQFGQTLMPILADAGVDVGEPQIVEVHNIIEG
;
A
#
# COMPACT_ATOMS: atom_id res chain seq x y z
N MET A 1 -7.13 -2.37 17.38
CA MET A 1 -8.01 -1.59 16.50
C MET A 1 -7.36 -1.46 15.13
N ALA A 2 -8.13 -1.69 14.07
CA ALA A 2 -7.57 -1.59 12.72
C ALA A 2 -7.29 -0.15 12.34
N LEU A 3 -6.24 0.05 11.54
CA LEU A 3 -5.84 1.36 11.06
C LEU A 3 -5.94 1.41 9.55
N GLY A 4 -6.42 2.54 9.03
CA GLY A 4 -6.43 2.82 7.59
C GLY A 4 -5.24 3.69 7.22
N PHE A 5 -4.58 3.37 6.11
CA PHE A 5 -3.42 4.09 5.60
C PHE A 5 -3.74 4.57 4.20
N TYR A 6 -3.84 5.88 4.03
CA TYR A 6 -4.07 6.46 2.71
C TYR A 6 -2.76 7.01 2.16
N PHE A 7 -2.40 6.56 0.97
CA PHE A 7 -1.19 6.98 0.27
C PHE A 7 -1.55 7.68 -1.03
N ALA A 8 -0.87 8.78 -1.32
CA ALA A 8 -0.95 9.48 -2.58
C ALA A 8 0.47 9.57 -3.18
N PRO A 9 1.05 8.43 -3.61
CA PRO A 9 2.45 8.40 -4.05
C PRO A 9 2.64 9.16 -5.36
N LYS A 10 3.85 9.70 -5.53
CA LYS A 10 4.27 10.33 -6.78
C LYS A 10 4.95 9.28 -7.66
N GLY A 11 4.61 9.27 -8.94
CA GLY A 11 5.21 8.35 -9.89
C GLY A 11 4.58 6.97 -9.92
N MET A 12 3.49 6.76 -9.21
CA MET A 12 2.80 5.47 -9.21
C MET A 12 1.82 5.40 -10.38
N THR A 13 2.35 5.10 -11.57
CA THR A 13 1.52 4.80 -12.73
C THR A 13 0.94 3.40 -12.61
N GLY A 14 -0.03 3.05 -13.47
CA GLY A 14 -0.57 1.68 -13.50
C GLY A 14 0.51 0.64 -13.73
N ASP A 15 1.43 0.92 -14.66
CA ASP A 15 2.54 0.01 -14.98
C ASP A 15 3.49 -0.14 -13.79
N ALA A 16 3.84 0.96 -13.13
CA ALA A 16 4.71 0.91 -11.95
C ALA A 16 4.05 0.13 -10.82
N TYR A 17 2.75 0.34 -10.61
CA TYR A 17 1.99 -0.38 -9.60
C TYR A 17 2.00 -1.89 -9.88
N ASP A 18 1.69 -2.28 -11.11
CA ASP A 18 1.65 -3.70 -11.49
C ASP A 18 3.01 -4.36 -11.28
N ASP A 19 4.10 -3.66 -11.60
CA ASP A 19 5.46 -4.17 -11.40
C ASP A 19 5.78 -4.35 -9.91
N VAL A 20 5.41 -3.37 -9.08
CA VAL A 20 5.60 -3.46 -7.62
C VAL A 20 4.85 -4.67 -7.06
N ILE A 21 3.61 -4.88 -7.50
CA ILE A 21 2.82 -6.04 -7.05
C ILE A 21 3.51 -7.35 -7.43
N LYS A 22 4.05 -7.47 -8.65
CA LYS A 22 4.78 -8.67 -9.08
C LYS A 22 6.00 -8.91 -8.20
N GLN A 23 6.75 -7.87 -7.87
CA GLN A 23 7.93 -7.99 -7.03
C GLN A 23 7.55 -8.40 -5.60
N LEU A 24 6.45 -7.87 -5.06
CA LEU A 24 5.96 -8.27 -3.75
C LEU A 24 5.54 -9.74 -3.74
N GLU A 25 4.85 -10.20 -4.77
CA GLU A 25 4.47 -11.61 -4.90
C GLU A 25 5.70 -12.50 -4.96
N ALA A 26 6.71 -12.11 -5.72
CA ALA A 26 7.96 -12.85 -5.83
C ALA A 26 8.71 -12.91 -4.50
N ALA A 27 8.55 -11.91 -3.65
CA ALA A 27 9.16 -11.86 -2.32
C ALA A 27 8.32 -12.58 -1.25
N GLY A 28 7.19 -13.19 -1.63
CA GLY A 28 6.30 -13.88 -0.70
C GLY A 28 5.40 -12.94 0.08
N GLN A 29 5.25 -11.68 -0.34
CA GLN A 29 4.49 -10.65 0.35
C GLN A 29 3.30 -10.16 -0.46
N GLY A 30 2.73 -11.00 -1.31
CA GLY A 30 1.54 -10.65 -2.07
C GLY A 30 0.29 -10.50 -1.19
N ALA A 31 0.26 -11.21 -0.07
CA ALA A 31 -0.80 -11.12 0.92
C ALA A 31 -0.16 -11.05 2.31
N PRO A 32 0.39 -9.89 2.70
CA PRO A 32 1.15 -9.80 3.94
C PRO A 32 0.28 -9.99 5.17
N ARG A 33 0.91 -10.55 6.22
CA ARG A 33 0.22 -10.75 7.49
C ARG A 33 -0.22 -9.42 8.07
N GLY A 34 -1.46 -9.36 8.53
CA GLY A 34 -2.02 -8.20 9.18
C GLY A 34 -2.73 -7.22 8.24
N ARG A 35 -2.59 -7.38 6.92
CA ARG A 35 -3.35 -6.55 5.99
C ARG A 35 -4.74 -7.15 5.79
N GLN A 36 -5.76 -6.35 6.08
CA GLN A 36 -7.16 -6.75 5.95
C GLN A 36 -7.76 -6.35 4.61
N TYR A 37 -7.27 -5.25 4.03
CA TYR A 37 -7.85 -4.68 2.82
C TYR A 37 -6.81 -3.85 2.09
N HIS A 38 -6.86 -3.89 0.78
CA HIS A 38 -5.99 -3.10 -0.09
C HIS A 38 -6.76 -2.72 -1.34
N VAL A 39 -6.74 -1.45 -1.68
CA VAL A 39 -7.32 -0.97 -2.92
C VAL A 39 -6.42 0.10 -3.53
N ALA A 40 -6.20 -0.01 -4.83
CA ALA A 40 -5.55 1.04 -5.60
C ALA A 40 -6.60 1.65 -6.52
N PHE A 41 -6.59 2.96 -6.66
CA PHE A 41 -7.59 3.65 -7.45
C PHE A 41 -6.97 4.86 -8.15
N ASP A 42 -7.64 5.33 -9.20
CA ASP A 42 -7.19 6.50 -9.94
C ASP A 42 -7.33 7.73 -9.06
N GLY A 43 -6.20 8.33 -8.72
CA GLY A 43 -6.15 9.54 -7.90
C GLY A 43 -6.23 10.84 -8.70
N GLY A 44 -6.41 10.74 -10.02
CA GLY A 44 -6.33 11.87 -10.92
C GLY A 44 -4.90 12.09 -11.42
N GLU A 45 -4.74 12.93 -12.42
CA GLU A 45 -3.41 13.32 -12.95
C GLU A 45 -2.53 12.12 -13.38
N GLY A 46 -3.15 10.99 -13.71
CA GLY A 46 -2.42 9.80 -14.20
C GLY A 46 -1.74 8.98 -13.13
N GLY A 47 -1.93 9.30 -11.85
CA GLY A 47 -1.34 8.56 -10.75
C GLY A 47 -2.35 7.73 -9.98
N LEU A 48 -1.89 6.63 -9.40
CA LEU A 48 -2.72 5.81 -8.54
C LEU A 48 -2.52 6.20 -7.08
N HIS A 49 -3.62 6.20 -6.33
CA HIS A 49 -3.61 6.31 -4.89
C HIS A 49 -3.95 4.95 -4.29
N VAL A 50 -3.58 4.73 -3.06
CA VAL A 50 -3.76 3.43 -2.40
C VAL A 50 -4.36 3.65 -1.02
N PHE A 51 -5.30 2.79 -0.65
CA PHE A 51 -5.83 2.74 0.70
C PHE A 51 -5.70 1.33 1.23
N ASP A 52 -5.03 1.18 2.37
CA ASP A 52 -4.85 -0.10 3.05
C ASP A 52 -5.49 -0.08 4.42
N VAL A 53 -5.98 -1.23 4.85
CA VAL A 53 -6.38 -1.44 6.24
C VAL A 53 -5.50 -2.52 6.83
N TRP A 54 -4.90 -2.23 7.99
CA TRP A 54 -3.98 -3.11 8.70
C TRP A 54 -4.45 -3.34 10.12
N ASP A 55 -4.12 -4.50 10.67
CA ASP A 55 -4.42 -4.83 12.08
C ASP A 55 -3.72 -3.88 13.04
N SER A 56 -2.50 -3.47 12.70
CA SER A 56 -1.68 -2.62 13.54
C SER A 56 -0.64 -1.89 12.72
N LYS A 57 -0.08 -0.82 13.29
CA LYS A 57 1.03 -0.12 12.68
C LYS A 57 2.27 -0.99 12.60
N GLU A 58 2.48 -1.87 13.59
CA GLU A 58 3.61 -2.79 13.61
C GLU A 58 3.60 -3.73 12.42
N ALA A 59 2.43 -4.28 12.07
CA ALA A 59 2.30 -5.16 10.91
C ALA A 59 2.62 -4.41 9.63
N PHE A 60 2.16 -3.17 9.50
CA PHE A 60 2.49 -2.32 8.36
C PHE A 60 3.99 -2.03 8.30
N ASP A 61 4.61 -1.70 9.44
CA ASP A 61 6.04 -1.38 9.49
C ASP A 61 6.90 -2.58 9.06
N GLN A 62 6.52 -3.79 9.45
CA GLN A 62 7.21 -5.01 9.03
C GLN A 62 7.10 -5.20 7.51
N PHE A 63 5.92 -5.02 6.96
CA PHE A 63 5.72 -5.10 5.51
C PHE A 63 6.55 -4.03 4.79
N GLY A 64 6.66 -2.84 5.39
CA GLY A 64 7.44 -1.73 4.85
C GLY A 64 8.89 -2.08 4.61
N GLN A 65 9.47 -2.99 5.41
CA GLN A 65 10.86 -3.41 5.21
C GLN A 65 11.08 -4.08 3.86
N THR A 66 10.06 -4.77 3.34
CA THR A 66 10.10 -5.35 2.00
C THR A 66 9.64 -4.35 0.95
N LEU A 67 8.60 -3.59 1.25
CA LEU A 67 7.97 -2.69 0.29
C LEU A 67 8.85 -1.50 -0.08
N MET A 68 9.49 -0.85 0.89
CA MET A 68 10.19 0.41 0.64
C MET A 68 11.35 0.28 -0.36
N PRO A 69 12.22 -0.75 -0.30
CA PRO A 69 13.25 -0.93 -1.32
C PRO A 69 12.66 -1.16 -2.72
N ILE A 70 11.55 -1.87 -2.82
CA ILE A 70 10.88 -2.13 -4.10
C ILE A 70 10.36 -0.82 -4.69
N LEU A 71 9.73 0.02 -3.88
CA LEU A 71 9.22 1.32 -4.33
C LEU A 71 10.36 2.24 -4.76
N ALA A 72 11.45 2.26 -4.00
CA ALA A 72 12.62 3.06 -4.35
C ALA A 72 13.20 2.65 -5.71
N ASP A 73 13.31 1.35 -5.96
CA ASP A 73 13.80 0.83 -7.24
C ASP A 73 12.87 1.17 -8.39
N ALA A 74 11.57 1.28 -8.12
CA ALA A 74 10.57 1.63 -9.12
C ALA A 74 10.49 3.14 -9.37
N GLY A 75 11.22 3.94 -8.61
CA GLY A 75 11.19 5.41 -8.73
C GLY A 75 9.93 6.03 -8.16
N VAL A 76 9.27 5.35 -7.23
CA VAL A 76 8.03 5.82 -6.62
C VAL A 76 8.32 6.47 -5.27
N ASP A 77 7.86 7.71 -5.10
CA ASP A 77 7.93 8.42 -3.83
C ASP A 77 6.58 8.28 -3.13
N VAL A 78 6.55 7.46 -2.09
CA VAL A 78 5.34 7.15 -1.36
C VAL A 78 4.85 8.31 -0.48
N GLY A 79 5.79 9.17 -0.05
CA GLY A 79 5.47 10.24 0.89
C GLY A 79 5.03 9.68 2.24
N GLU A 80 4.35 10.52 3.02
CA GLU A 80 3.81 10.11 4.31
C GLU A 80 2.33 9.75 4.16
N PRO A 81 1.91 8.58 4.67
CA PRO A 81 0.50 8.21 4.61
C PRO A 81 -0.32 9.02 5.60
N GLN A 82 -1.58 9.23 5.28
CA GLN A 82 -2.56 9.68 6.25
C GLN A 82 -3.08 8.47 6.98
N ILE A 83 -2.92 8.43 8.30
CA ILE A 83 -3.32 7.29 9.12
C ILE A 83 -4.62 7.65 9.86
N VAL A 84 -5.60 6.76 9.77
CA VAL A 84 -6.90 6.95 10.41
C VAL A 84 -7.29 5.68 11.16
N GLU A 85 -8.09 5.83 12.21
CA GLU A 85 -8.68 4.69 12.89
C GLU A 85 -9.89 4.20 12.09
N VAL A 86 -9.96 2.90 11.86
CA VAL A 86 -11.08 2.30 11.14
C VAL A 86 -12.20 2.02 12.13
N HIS A 87 -13.37 2.55 11.86
CA HIS A 87 -14.53 2.33 12.71
C HIS A 87 -15.27 1.05 12.33
N ASN A 88 -15.43 0.79 11.02
CA ASN A 88 -16.15 -0.37 10.55
C ASN A 88 -15.72 -0.71 9.11
N ILE A 89 -15.73 -2.00 8.79
CA ILE A 89 -15.47 -2.51 7.44
C ILE A 89 -16.59 -3.48 7.10
N ILE A 90 -17.18 -3.29 5.95
CA ILE A 90 -18.15 -4.24 5.39
C ILE A 90 -17.60 -4.67 4.04
N GLU A 91 -17.35 -5.96 3.88
CA GLU A 91 -16.78 -6.51 2.64
C GLU A 91 -17.93 -6.95 1.73
N GLY A 92 -18.18 -6.15 0.71
CA GLY A 92 -19.16 -6.47 -0.30
C GLY A 92 -20.64 -6.24 0.02
#